data_2099325024c6a9e27a422730a85fc253
#
_entry.id   2099325024c6a9e27a422730a85fc253
#
_cell.length_a   1.000
_cell.length_b   1.000
_cell.length_c   1.000
_cell.angle_alpha   90.00
_cell.angle_beta   90.00
_cell.angle_gamma   90.00
#
_symmetry.space_group_name_H-M   'P 1'
#
loop_
_entity.id
_entity.type
_entity.pdbx_description
1 polymer ?
#
loop_
_entity_poly.entity_id
_entity_poly.type
_entity_poly.pdbx_seq_one_letter_code
_entity_poly.pdbx_strand_id
1 'polypeptide(L)'
;MSENTSTEEISTAPKFQRVEQRVGKVPFWTKFAQGFSALPGQHKEWAFNTLLLLYYSQVLGMSATLAAIVIAISLVFDAISDPMAGAFSDSFRSRWLGRRHPLMLASIIPSCLATFALFSPPQDIGAYYLAAWMLGCTVTLRVSFSFFAVPWGAIAAELSEDYAERTIIIAFRMMIGVLGGGLFASLALIMLFPESGGGLFNPAHYRPFAATISGLMFFWMTFSTLATLNQVKYLPQPSDVVPRVAPADMLIRIAEALKNNYFRTLFTATLIASAVIGTGQVFDVYMNTFFWGFGTDELSDLLWGGIFGMVSSILTIKPLQAKFEKRDLILFALTFITVLQILKVSFRFAGWLPENGDPLLLQIFVFQTMLMGYCGSLFLMMYAS
;
A
#
# COMPACT_ATOMS: atom_id res chain seq x y z
N MET A 1 0.29 63.14 -2.79
CA MET A 1 -0.06 62.29 -1.63
C MET A 1 -0.83 61.11 -2.18
N SER A 2 -0.16 60.05 -2.45
CA SER A 2 -0.75 58.77 -2.88
C SER A 2 -0.37 57.74 -1.82
N GLU A 3 -1.34 57.35 -1.02
CA GLU A 3 -1.22 56.27 -0.03
C GLU A 3 -1.03 54.93 -0.73
N ASN A 4 0.17 54.37 -0.53
CA ASN A 4 0.50 53.01 -0.81
C ASN A 4 -0.10 52.11 0.30
N THR A 5 -1.31 51.62 0.15
CA THR A 5 -1.83 50.54 0.96
C THR A 5 -1.30 49.22 0.37
N SER A 6 -0.12 48.81 0.83
CA SER A 6 0.37 47.46 0.68
C SER A 6 -0.54 46.53 1.49
N THR A 7 -1.45 45.82 0.81
CA THR A 7 -2.16 44.68 1.35
C THR A 7 -1.15 43.57 1.68
N GLU A 8 -0.77 43.48 2.97
CA GLU A 8 -0.14 42.28 3.52
C GLU A 8 -1.14 41.15 3.34
N GLU A 9 -0.93 40.30 2.32
CA GLU A 9 -1.53 38.99 2.26
C GLU A 9 -1.04 38.21 3.50
N ILE A 10 -1.91 38.11 4.50
CA ILE A 10 -1.69 37.30 5.68
C ILE A 10 -1.62 35.83 5.18
N SER A 11 -0.38 35.36 4.99
CA SER A 11 -0.12 33.95 4.72
C SER A 11 -0.69 33.12 5.88
N THR A 12 -1.83 32.49 5.66
CA THR A 12 -2.53 31.61 6.62
C THR A 12 -1.85 30.23 6.76
N ALA A 13 -0.70 30.03 6.13
CA ALA A 13 0.05 28.80 6.26
C ALA A 13 0.70 28.71 7.66
N PRO A 14 0.56 27.57 8.35
CA PRO A 14 1.16 27.38 9.66
C PRO A 14 2.69 27.48 9.56
N LYS A 15 3.29 28.32 10.40
CA LYS A 15 4.75 28.42 10.48
C LYS A 15 5.29 27.21 11.24
N PHE A 16 6.11 26.41 10.59
CA PHE A 16 6.81 25.29 11.21
C PHE A 16 8.28 25.65 11.45
N GLN A 17 8.76 25.38 12.64
CA GLN A 17 10.17 25.59 13.02
C GLN A 17 10.78 24.25 13.44
N ARG A 18 12.02 24.02 13.04
CA ARG A 18 12.82 22.88 13.54
C ARG A 18 13.46 23.25 14.86
N VAL A 19 13.50 22.32 15.79
CA VAL A 19 14.17 22.51 17.09
C VAL A 19 15.69 22.61 16.87
N GLU A 20 16.24 21.76 16.00
CA GLU A 20 17.65 21.76 15.60
C GLU A 20 17.76 21.68 14.08
N GLN A 21 18.70 22.41 13.49
CA GLN A 21 19.07 22.23 12.09
C GLN A 21 20.03 21.06 11.96
N ARG A 22 19.75 20.17 11.03
CA ARG A 22 20.63 19.03 10.76
C ARG A 22 21.88 19.52 10.03
N VAL A 23 23.04 19.15 10.56
CA VAL A 23 24.34 19.31 9.88
C VAL A 23 24.71 17.97 9.24
N GLY A 24 24.79 17.94 7.90
CA GLY A 24 25.13 16.73 7.16
C GLY A 24 23.92 15.86 6.75
N LYS A 25 24.22 14.71 6.16
CA LYS A 25 23.21 13.77 5.59
C LYS A 25 22.49 12.98 6.67
N VAL A 26 21.26 12.54 6.35
CA VAL A 26 20.48 11.62 7.20
C VAL A 26 21.26 10.30 7.34
N PRO A 27 21.45 9.77 8.56
CA PRO A 27 22.17 8.51 8.77
C PRO A 27 21.56 7.36 7.98
N PHE A 28 22.40 6.47 7.47
CA PHE A 28 21.97 5.29 6.71
C PHE A 28 20.92 4.48 7.47
N TRP A 29 21.14 4.20 8.75
CA TRP A 29 20.21 3.44 9.59
C TRP A 29 18.85 4.09 9.76
N THR A 30 18.77 5.43 9.75
CA THR A 30 17.48 6.14 9.76
C THR A 30 16.73 5.94 8.44
N LYS A 31 17.42 6.03 7.31
CA LYS A 31 16.82 5.78 5.98
C LYS A 31 16.33 4.34 5.88
N PHE A 32 17.14 3.41 6.35
CA PHE A 32 16.82 1.98 6.35
C PHE A 32 15.62 1.68 7.26
N ALA A 33 15.61 2.18 8.50
CA ALA A 33 14.50 2.02 9.43
C ALA A 33 13.19 2.64 8.90
N GLN A 34 13.28 3.80 8.25
CA GLN A 34 12.16 4.43 7.56
C GLN A 34 11.61 3.54 6.43
N GLY A 35 12.47 2.80 5.75
CA GLY A 35 12.06 1.84 4.72
C GLY A 35 11.22 0.70 5.26
N PHE A 36 11.53 0.15 6.44
CA PHE A 36 10.78 -0.94 7.06
C PHE A 36 9.34 -0.57 7.44
N SER A 37 9.06 0.71 7.60
CA SER A 37 7.68 1.18 7.84
C SER A 37 6.73 0.89 6.66
N ALA A 38 7.24 0.55 5.49
CA ALA A 38 6.42 0.16 4.35
C ALA A 38 5.83 -1.26 4.50
N LEU A 39 6.49 -2.15 5.25
CA LEU A 39 6.12 -3.55 5.35
C LEU A 39 4.71 -3.77 5.92
N PRO A 40 4.29 -3.13 7.03
CA PRO A 40 2.92 -3.28 7.52
C PRO A 40 1.85 -2.98 6.48
N GLY A 41 2.08 -1.92 5.68
CA GLY A 41 1.19 -1.55 4.57
C GLY A 41 1.15 -2.62 3.48
N GLN A 42 2.31 -3.12 3.06
CA GLN A 42 2.38 -4.17 2.04
C GLN A 42 1.74 -5.48 2.50
N HIS A 43 1.98 -5.90 3.75
CA HIS A 43 1.34 -7.09 4.33
C HIS A 43 -0.20 -6.93 4.36
N LYS A 44 -0.67 -5.78 4.83
CA LYS A 44 -2.11 -5.45 4.86
C LYS A 44 -2.71 -5.48 3.46
N GLU A 45 -2.11 -4.77 2.49
CA GLU A 45 -2.61 -4.69 1.12
C GLU A 45 -2.66 -6.07 0.45
N TRP A 46 -1.61 -6.88 0.59
CA TRP A 46 -1.62 -8.23 0.06
C TRP A 46 -2.74 -9.07 0.68
N ALA A 47 -2.88 -9.07 2.01
CA ALA A 47 -3.93 -9.81 2.69
C ALA A 47 -5.33 -9.37 2.27
N PHE A 48 -5.56 -8.08 2.07
CA PHE A 48 -6.83 -7.53 1.62
C PHE A 48 -7.14 -7.90 0.17
N ASN A 49 -6.18 -7.74 -0.72
CA ASN A 49 -6.40 -7.96 -2.15
C ASN A 49 -6.46 -9.45 -2.50
N THR A 50 -5.69 -10.30 -1.81
CA THR A 50 -5.60 -11.72 -2.13
C THR A 50 -6.55 -12.57 -1.29
N LEU A 51 -6.60 -12.35 0.02
CA LEU A 51 -7.26 -13.29 0.94
C LEU A 51 -8.62 -12.84 1.43
N LEU A 52 -8.86 -11.52 1.59
CA LEU A 52 -10.05 -11.06 2.32
C LEU A 52 -11.36 -11.52 1.67
N LEU A 53 -11.54 -11.22 0.38
CA LEU A 53 -12.76 -11.60 -0.33
C LEU A 53 -12.87 -13.14 -0.44
N LEU A 54 -11.77 -13.82 -0.76
CA LEU A 54 -11.72 -15.28 -0.86
C LEU A 54 -12.09 -15.94 0.48
N TYR A 55 -11.50 -15.48 1.59
CA TYR A 55 -11.78 -16.04 2.91
C TYR A 55 -13.23 -15.90 3.30
N TYR A 56 -13.80 -14.70 3.23
CA TYR A 56 -15.18 -14.49 3.63
C TYR A 56 -16.18 -15.14 2.70
N SER A 57 -15.92 -15.19 1.39
CA SER A 57 -16.87 -15.77 0.43
C SER A 57 -16.72 -17.26 0.24
N GLN A 58 -15.49 -17.78 0.08
CA GLN A 58 -15.27 -19.18 -0.28
C GLN A 58 -15.06 -20.08 0.94
N VAL A 59 -14.44 -19.55 2.01
CA VAL A 59 -14.13 -20.35 3.21
C VAL A 59 -15.22 -20.25 4.26
N LEU A 60 -15.72 -19.02 4.52
CA LEU A 60 -16.76 -18.78 5.52
C LEU A 60 -18.18 -18.80 4.95
N GLY A 61 -18.34 -18.95 3.63
CA GLY A 61 -19.64 -19.10 2.97
C GLY A 61 -20.53 -17.85 2.93
N MET A 62 -19.96 -16.66 3.15
CA MET A 62 -20.69 -15.41 2.99
C MET A 62 -20.89 -15.09 1.50
N SER A 63 -22.03 -14.50 1.12
CA SER A 63 -22.24 -14.04 -0.25
C SER A 63 -21.11 -13.10 -0.69
N ALA A 64 -20.50 -13.37 -1.85
CA ALA A 64 -19.43 -12.53 -2.41
C ALA A 64 -19.90 -11.08 -2.63
N THR A 65 -21.17 -10.90 -3.00
CA THR A 65 -21.78 -9.56 -3.13
C THR A 65 -21.80 -8.82 -1.79
N LEU A 66 -22.20 -9.49 -0.71
CA LEU A 66 -22.23 -8.89 0.63
C LEU A 66 -20.81 -8.54 1.10
N ALA A 67 -19.83 -9.42 0.89
CA ALA A 67 -18.42 -9.15 1.18
C ALA A 67 -17.89 -7.95 0.39
N ALA A 68 -18.18 -7.87 -0.90
CA ALA A 68 -17.78 -6.75 -1.75
C ALA A 68 -18.40 -5.42 -1.29
N ILE A 69 -19.66 -5.41 -0.89
CA ILE A 69 -20.33 -4.22 -0.33
C ILE A 69 -19.63 -3.76 0.96
N VAL A 70 -19.31 -4.69 1.86
CA VAL A 70 -18.58 -4.38 3.10
C VAL A 70 -17.21 -3.76 2.80
N ILE A 71 -16.46 -4.35 1.85
CA ILE A 71 -15.17 -3.80 1.40
C ILE A 71 -15.36 -2.38 0.84
N ALA A 72 -16.35 -2.17 -0.03
CA ALA A 72 -16.63 -0.87 -0.63
C ALA A 72 -16.99 0.20 0.42
N ILE A 73 -17.81 -0.15 1.41
CA ILE A 73 -18.12 0.75 2.53
C ILE A 73 -16.85 1.10 3.31
N SER A 74 -15.99 0.11 3.60
CA SER A 74 -14.76 0.35 4.35
C SER A 74 -13.77 1.30 3.62
N LEU A 75 -13.78 1.32 2.28
CA LEU A 75 -12.98 2.26 1.48
C LEU A 75 -13.42 3.72 1.66
N VAL A 76 -14.71 3.96 1.91
CA VAL A 76 -15.20 5.32 2.20
C VAL A 76 -14.60 5.83 3.52
N PHE A 77 -14.47 4.95 4.52
CA PHE A 77 -13.82 5.33 5.79
C PHE A 77 -12.32 5.61 5.60
N ASP A 78 -11.63 4.88 4.74
CA ASP A 78 -10.23 5.13 4.38
C ASP A 78 -10.06 6.53 3.78
N ALA A 79 -10.90 6.87 2.78
CA ALA A 79 -10.89 8.17 2.13
C ALA A 79 -11.17 9.35 3.08
N ILE A 80 -11.91 9.12 4.16
CA ILE A 80 -12.20 10.14 5.20
C ILE A 80 -11.08 10.18 6.24
N SER A 81 -10.57 9.02 6.66
CA SER A 81 -9.60 8.93 7.74
C SER A 81 -8.21 9.45 7.37
N ASP A 82 -7.77 9.31 6.12
CA ASP A 82 -6.45 9.78 5.68
C ASP A 82 -6.27 11.29 5.83
N PRO A 83 -7.18 12.14 5.29
CA PRO A 83 -7.11 13.56 5.51
C PRO A 83 -7.25 13.97 6.98
N MET A 84 -8.12 13.28 7.74
CA MET A 84 -8.28 13.52 9.18
C MET A 84 -7.00 13.19 9.95
N ALA A 85 -6.35 12.07 9.66
CA ALA A 85 -5.08 11.68 10.26
C ALA A 85 -3.98 12.72 9.96
N GLY A 86 -3.95 13.27 8.74
CA GLY A 86 -3.05 14.35 8.36
C GLY A 86 -3.29 15.62 9.20
N ALA A 87 -4.51 16.11 9.19
CA ALA A 87 -4.87 17.33 9.92
C ALA A 87 -4.64 17.19 11.44
N PHE A 88 -4.99 16.01 11.99
CA PHE A 88 -4.79 15.72 13.40
C PHE A 88 -3.29 15.63 13.76
N SER A 89 -2.52 14.94 12.92
CA SER A 89 -1.07 14.82 13.07
C SER A 89 -0.36 16.17 13.02
N ASP A 90 -0.81 17.09 12.17
CA ASP A 90 -0.22 18.43 12.05
C ASP A 90 -0.55 19.33 13.24
N SER A 91 -1.69 19.13 13.89
CA SER A 91 -2.15 19.89 15.05
C SER A 91 -1.66 19.35 16.39
N PHE A 92 -1.20 18.07 16.43
CA PHE A 92 -0.81 17.41 17.67
C PHE A 92 0.55 17.91 18.19
N ARG A 93 0.69 18.03 19.50
CA ARG A 93 1.93 18.46 20.14
C ARG A 93 2.30 17.54 21.30
N SER A 94 3.50 17.01 21.25
CA SER A 94 4.11 16.31 22.37
C SER A 94 5.54 16.82 22.58
N ARG A 95 5.89 17.13 23.82
CA ARG A 95 7.22 17.61 24.19
C ARG A 95 8.33 16.57 23.89
N TRP A 96 8.01 15.28 24.03
CA TRP A 96 8.99 14.19 23.95
C TRP A 96 8.97 13.48 22.60
N LEU A 97 7.79 13.34 22.01
CA LEU A 97 7.56 12.50 20.83
C LEU A 97 7.29 13.33 19.57
N GLY A 98 7.30 14.67 19.68
CA GLY A 98 6.94 15.54 18.58
C GLY A 98 5.46 15.42 18.20
N ARG A 99 5.11 15.78 16.96
CA ARG A 99 3.71 15.78 16.50
C ARG A 99 3.26 14.48 15.86
N ARG A 100 4.17 13.69 15.27
CA ARG A 100 3.82 12.53 14.44
C ARG A 100 3.90 11.19 15.17
N HIS A 101 4.94 10.95 15.96
CA HIS A 101 5.17 9.66 16.63
C HIS A 101 4.10 9.25 17.64
N PRO A 102 3.43 10.15 18.40
CA PRO A 102 2.36 9.74 19.31
C PRO A 102 1.20 9.05 18.63
N LEU A 103 0.82 9.53 17.42
CA LEU A 103 -0.26 8.93 16.64
C LEU A 103 0.15 7.60 16.06
N MET A 104 1.38 7.51 15.57
CA MET A 104 1.94 6.24 15.08
C MET A 104 1.91 5.19 16.19
N LEU A 105 2.38 5.51 17.40
CA LEU A 105 2.37 4.59 18.55
C LEU A 105 0.94 4.19 18.97
N ALA A 106 0.03 5.15 19.05
CA ALA A 106 -1.35 4.90 19.44
C ALA A 106 -2.12 4.00 18.45
N SER A 107 -1.74 4.04 17.17
CA SER A 107 -2.38 3.28 16.10
C SER A 107 -1.93 1.81 16.03
N ILE A 108 -0.79 1.44 16.64
CA ILE A 108 -0.21 0.10 16.51
C ILE A 108 -1.15 -0.97 17.04
N ILE A 109 -1.57 -0.84 18.30
CA ILE A 109 -2.41 -1.86 18.95
C ILE A 109 -3.76 -2.03 18.26
N PRO A 110 -4.55 -0.97 17.99
CA PRO A 110 -5.84 -1.16 17.33
C PRO A 110 -5.70 -1.73 15.91
N SER A 111 -4.65 -1.35 15.15
CA SER A 111 -4.40 -1.93 13.83
C SER A 111 -4.11 -3.43 13.89
N CYS A 112 -3.25 -3.85 14.82
CA CYS A 112 -2.88 -5.26 14.98
C CYS A 112 -4.05 -6.11 15.49
N LEU A 113 -4.81 -5.61 16.47
CA LEU A 113 -5.98 -6.31 16.99
C LEU A 113 -7.08 -6.45 15.92
N ALA A 114 -7.32 -5.38 15.16
CA ALA A 114 -8.29 -5.42 14.06
C ALA A 114 -7.88 -6.40 12.96
N THR A 115 -6.58 -6.47 12.61
CA THR A 115 -6.06 -7.44 11.65
C THR A 115 -6.23 -8.87 12.15
N PHE A 116 -5.91 -9.14 13.41
CA PHE A 116 -6.10 -10.45 14.01
C PHE A 116 -7.58 -10.85 14.02
N ALA A 117 -8.46 -9.98 14.48
CA ALA A 117 -9.89 -10.22 14.56
C ALA A 117 -10.53 -10.43 13.17
N LEU A 118 -10.04 -9.71 12.14
CA LEU A 118 -10.53 -9.83 10.78
C LEU A 118 -10.34 -11.23 10.20
N PHE A 119 -9.18 -11.85 10.42
CA PHE A 119 -8.87 -13.20 9.93
C PHE A 119 -9.11 -14.30 10.99
N SER A 120 -9.78 -13.96 12.12
CA SER A 120 -10.14 -14.86 13.21
C SER A 120 -11.55 -14.56 13.72
N PRO A 121 -12.58 -14.55 12.83
CA PRO A 121 -13.94 -14.24 13.22
C PRO A 121 -14.49 -15.28 14.20
N PRO A 122 -15.49 -14.92 15.02
CA PRO A 122 -16.22 -15.88 15.84
C PRO A 122 -16.86 -16.96 14.96
N GLN A 123 -16.89 -18.20 15.47
CA GLN A 123 -17.52 -19.32 14.78
C GLN A 123 -19.05 -19.29 14.97
N ASP A 124 -19.78 -19.94 14.08
CA ASP A 124 -21.23 -20.17 14.14
C ASP A 124 -22.09 -18.89 14.23
N ILE A 125 -21.64 -17.78 13.66
CA ILE A 125 -22.43 -16.56 13.55
C ILE A 125 -23.12 -16.47 12.19
N GLY A 126 -24.36 -15.96 12.19
CA GLY A 126 -25.12 -15.78 10.95
C GLY A 126 -24.45 -14.78 9.98
N ALA A 127 -24.76 -14.88 8.68
CA ALA A 127 -24.12 -14.12 7.61
C ALA A 127 -24.14 -12.58 7.83
N TYR A 128 -25.21 -12.03 8.37
CA TYR A 128 -25.28 -10.59 8.66
C TYR A 128 -24.39 -10.16 9.83
N TYR A 129 -24.27 -11.00 10.86
CA TYR A 129 -23.34 -10.74 11.98
C TYR A 129 -21.89 -10.87 11.53
N LEU A 130 -21.60 -11.82 10.64
CA LEU A 130 -20.28 -11.99 10.01
C LEU A 130 -19.94 -10.76 9.16
N ALA A 131 -20.90 -10.22 8.39
CA ALA A 131 -20.71 -8.99 7.63
C ALA A 131 -20.48 -7.76 8.53
N ALA A 132 -21.22 -7.64 9.63
CA ALA A 132 -21.01 -6.59 10.63
C ALA A 132 -19.64 -6.71 11.30
N TRP A 133 -19.20 -7.93 11.63
CA TRP A 133 -17.86 -8.20 12.16
C TRP A 133 -16.77 -7.78 11.17
N MET A 134 -16.89 -8.23 9.92
CA MET A 134 -15.97 -7.86 8.85
C MET A 134 -15.90 -6.33 8.67
N LEU A 135 -17.05 -5.64 8.66
CA LEU A 135 -17.12 -4.19 8.53
C LEU A 135 -16.45 -3.50 9.73
N GLY A 136 -16.77 -3.89 10.95
CA GLY A 136 -16.16 -3.33 12.16
C GLY A 136 -14.64 -3.49 12.17
N CYS A 137 -14.15 -4.68 11.86
CA CYS A 137 -12.71 -4.96 11.81
C CYS A 137 -12.02 -4.19 10.66
N THR A 138 -12.59 -4.17 9.46
CA THR A 138 -12.00 -3.47 8.31
C THR A 138 -11.97 -1.97 8.52
N VAL A 139 -13.05 -1.37 9.04
CA VAL A 139 -13.11 0.07 9.35
C VAL A 139 -12.10 0.42 10.45
N THR A 140 -12.06 -0.36 11.54
CA THR A 140 -11.08 -0.14 12.62
C THR A 140 -9.65 -0.22 12.12
N LEU A 141 -9.34 -1.24 11.28
CA LEU A 141 -8.01 -1.39 10.70
C LEU A 141 -7.65 -0.21 9.80
N ARG A 142 -8.54 0.17 8.87
CA ARG A 142 -8.29 1.29 7.94
C ARG A 142 -8.06 2.59 8.68
N VAL A 143 -9.00 2.96 9.57
CA VAL A 143 -8.89 4.20 10.35
C VAL A 143 -7.63 4.21 11.20
N SER A 144 -7.36 3.16 11.97
CA SER A 144 -6.16 3.12 12.80
C SER A 144 -4.87 3.12 11.98
N PHE A 145 -4.85 2.40 10.85
CA PHE A 145 -3.69 2.36 9.98
C PHE A 145 -3.41 3.70 9.29
N SER A 146 -4.43 4.50 8.95
CA SER A 146 -4.26 5.88 8.45
C SER A 146 -3.50 6.74 9.45
N PHE A 147 -3.75 6.60 10.75
CA PHE A 147 -3.02 7.29 11.81
C PHE A 147 -1.56 6.83 11.98
N PHE A 148 -1.19 5.71 11.38
CA PHE A 148 0.21 5.29 11.22
C PHE A 148 0.80 5.77 9.88
N ALA A 149 0.14 5.46 8.79
CA ALA A 149 0.67 5.60 7.43
C ALA A 149 0.85 7.06 7.01
N VAL A 150 -0.10 7.93 7.35
CA VAL A 150 -0.05 9.36 6.96
C VAL A 150 1.07 10.10 7.70
N PRO A 151 1.21 10.04 9.05
CA PRO A 151 2.34 10.63 9.75
C PRO A 151 3.69 10.06 9.30
N TRP A 152 3.76 8.74 9.10
CA TRP A 152 4.96 8.08 8.61
C TRP A 152 5.38 8.57 7.22
N GLY A 153 4.42 8.67 6.28
CA GLY A 153 4.68 9.20 4.93
C GLY A 153 5.23 10.62 4.96
N ALA A 154 4.69 11.46 5.84
CA ALA A 154 5.14 12.83 6.02
C ALA A 154 6.54 12.92 6.66
N ILE A 155 6.90 12.04 7.61
CA ILE A 155 8.27 11.99 8.17
C ILE A 155 9.29 11.77 7.05
N ALA A 156 9.03 10.89 6.08
CA ALA A 156 9.95 10.65 4.97
C ALA A 156 10.29 11.92 4.17
N ALA A 157 9.28 12.78 3.95
CA ALA A 157 9.46 14.05 3.25
C ALA A 157 10.13 15.12 4.11
N GLU A 158 10.01 15.04 5.43
CA GLU A 158 10.52 16.05 6.38
C GLU A 158 11.94 15.76 6.88
N LEU A 159 12.44 14.52 6.71
CA LEU A 159 13.76 14.11 7.19
C LEU A 159 14.92 14.88 6.53
N SER A 160 14.78 15.31 5.28
CA SER A 160 15.80 16.10 4.58
C SER A 160 15.20 17.23 3.75
N GLU A 161 15.89 18.36 3.65
CA GLU A 161 15.56 19.45 2.73
C GLU A 161 16.15 19.20 1.34
N ASP A 162 17.19 18.38 1.24
CA ASP A 162 17.81 18.02 -0.02
C ASP A 162 16.91 17.07 -0.83
N TYR A 163 16.58 17.51 -2.03
CA TYR A 163 15.75 16.73 -2.97
C TYR A 163 16.34 15.36 -3.30
N ALA A 164 17.66 15.30 -3.56
CA ALA A 164 18.33 14.04 -3.89
C ALA A 164 18.28 13.06 -2.70
N GLU A 165 18.44 13.54 -1.47
CA GLU A 165 18.37 12.73 -0.27
C GLU A 165 16.95 12.23 0.00
N ARG A 166 15.91 13.05 -0.21
CA ARG A 166 14.50 12.62 -0.14
C ARG A 166 14.21 11.50 -1.13
N THR A 167 14.72 11.62 -2.35
CA THR A 167 14.56 10.57 -3.37
C THR A 167 15.18 9.25 -2.90
N ILE A 168 16.36 9.29 -2.27
CA ILE A 168 17.00 8.08 -1.71
C ILE A 168 16.14 7.47 -0.59
N ILE A 169 15.59 8.28 0.33
CA ILE A 169 14.71 7.78 1.41
C ILE A 169 13.47 7.08 0.83
N ILE A 170 12.84 7.69 -0.17
CA ILE A 170 11.67 7.12 -0.85
C ILE A 170 12.05 5.83 -1.60
N ALA A 171 13.23 5.80 -2.24
CA ALA A 171 13.72 4.60 -2.93
C ALA A 171 13.94 3.43 -1.96
N PHE A 172 14.54 3.65 -0.79
CA PHE A 172 14.66 2.63 0.26
C PHE A 172 13.30 2.09 0.70
N ARG A 173 12.35 3.00 0.91
CA ARG A 173 10.98 2.66 1.28
C ARG A 173 10.30 1.77 0.24
N MET A 174 10.39 2.15 -1.03
CA MET A 174 9.82 1.39 -2.14
C MET A 174 10.47 0.01 -2.28
N MET A 175 11.79 -0.03 -2.26
CA MET A 175 12.55 -1.29 -2.38
C MET A 175 12.24 -2.27 -1.25
N ILE A 176 12.32 -1.82 0.01
CA ILE A 176 12.04 -2.66 1.18
C ILE A 176 10.57 -3.08 1.19
N GLY A 177 9.65 -2.15 0.88
CA GLY A 177 8.23 -2.45 0.85
C GLY A 177 7.88 -3.54 -0.16
N VAL A 178 8.30 -3.39 -1.40
CA VAL A 178 7.92 -4.33 -2.47
C VAL A 178 8.64 -5.67 -2.31
N LEU A 179 9.97 -5.67 -2.06
CA LEU A 179 10.71 -6.92 -1.84
C LEU A 179 10.23 -7.66 -0.59
N GLY A 180 10.10 -6.94 0.53
CA GLY A 180 9.67 -7.55 1.78
C GLY A 180 8.19 -7.94 1.77
N GLY A 181 7.32 -7.20 1.07
CA GLY A 181 5.93 -7.56 0.86
C GLY A 181 5.78 -8.82 0.00
N GLY A 182 6.53 -8.90 -1.11
CA GLY A 182 6.54 -10.08 -1.98
C GLY A 182 7.10 -11.32 -1.27
N LEU A 183 8.21 -11.16 -0.53
CA LEU A 183 8.79 -12.24 0.28
C LEU A 183 7.80 -12.73 1.34
N PHE A 184 7.14 -11.82 2.06
CA PHE A 184 6.10 -12.19 3.02
C PHE A 184 4.96 -12.96 2.36
N ALA A 185 4.44 -12.47 1.23
CA ALA A 185 3.35 -13.10 0.50
C ALA A 185 3.69 -14.54 0.08
N SER A 186 4.87 -14.74 -0.51
CA SER A 186 5.35 -16.07 -0.91
C SER A 186 5.54 -17.01 0.28
N LEU A 187 6.23 -16.55 1.34
CA LEU A 187 6.43 -17.36 2.54
C LEU A 187 5.12 -17.67 3.27
N ALA A 188 4.17 -16.73 3.28
CA ALA A 188 2.86 -16.95 3.88
C ALA A 188 2.10 -18.06 3.15
N LEU A 189 2.13 -18.09 1.82
CA LEU A 189 1.49 -19.15 1.03
C LEU A 189 2.11 -20.53 1.35
N ILE A 190 3.42 -20.65 1.33
CA ILE A 190 4.11 -21.92 1.55
C ILE A 190 3.98 -22.41 3.00
N MET A 191 4.18 -21.51 3.98
CA MET A 191 4.31 -21.91 5.39
C MET A 191 2.99 -21.91 6.15
N LEU A 192 2.07 -21.01 5.81
CA LEU A 192 0.81 -20.83 6.55
C LEU A 192 -0.41 -21.42 5.83
N PHE A 193 -0.29 -21.63 4.51
CA PHE A 193 -1.35 -22.23 3.70
C PHE A 193 -0.83 -23.44 2.90
N PRO A 194 -0.21 -24.45 3.54
CA PRO A 194 0.37 -25.59 2.83
C PRO A 194 -0.72 -26.35 2.05
N GLU A 195 -0.42 -26.69 0.80
CA GLU A 195 -1.38 -27.35 -0.08
C GLU A 195 -1.79 -28.73 0.43
N SER A 196 -0.86 -29.46 1.05
CA SER A 196 -1.12 -30.75 1.72
C SER A 196 -2.18 -30.67 2.81
N GLY A 197 -2.42 -29.48 3.39
CA GLY A 197 -3.43 -29.20 4.39
C GLY A 197 -4.74 -28.61 3.84
N GLY A 198 -4.92 -28.52 2.53
CA GLY A 198 -6.09 -27.89 1.88
C GLY A 198 -5.88 -26.43 1.49
N GLY A 199 -4.66 -25.91 1.59
CA GLY A 199 -4.26 -24.59 1.07
C GLY A 199 -5.11 -23.44 1.59
N LEU A 200 -5.48 -22.54 0.70
CA LEU A 200 -6.29 -21.36 0.98
C LEU A 200 -7.73 -21.64 1.40
N PHE A 201 -8.23 -22.86 1.15
CA PHE A 201 -9.63 -23.22 1.43
C PHE A 201 -9.83 -23.83 2.82
N ASN A 202 -8.74 -24.14 3.56
CA ASN A 202 -8.83 -24.64 4.90
C ASN A 202 -8.97 -23.51 5.93
N PRO A 203 -10.12 -23.39 6.64
CA PRO A 203 -10.34 -22.33 7.64
C PRO A 203 -9.34 -22.38 8.80
N ALA A 204 -8.75 -23.55 9.12
CA ALA A 204 -7.79 -23.71 10.20
C ALA A 204 -6.49 -22.94 9.97
N HIS A 205 -6.12 -22.65 8.73
CA HIS A 205 -4.92 -21.93 8.37
C HIS A 205 -5.02 -20.41 8.64
N TYR A 206 -6.23 -19.84 8.70
CA TYR A 206 -6.42 -18.40 8.83
C TYR A 206 -6.09 -17.85 10.20
N ARG A 207 -6.30 -18.62 11.27
CA ARG A 207 -5.97 -18.16 12.63
C ARG A 207 -4.45 -18.06 12.88
N PRO A 208 -3.61 -19.05 12.49
CA PRO A 208 -2.16 -18.88 12.48
C PRO A 208 -1.69 -17.74 11.59
N PHE A 209 -2.29 -17.58 10.40
CA PHE A 209 -2.02 -16.46 9.52
C PHE A 209 -2.34 -15.11 10.19
N ALA A 210 -3.51 -14.98 10.83
CA ALA A 210 -3.91 -13.79 11.56
C ALA A 210 -2.90 -13.41 12.66
N ALA A 211 -2.43 -14.40 13.42
CA ALA A 211 -1.42 -14.19 14.46
C ALA A 211 -0.08 -13.73 13.87
N THR A 212 0.36 -14.38 12.79
CA THR A 212 1.64 -14.06 12.14
C THR A 212 1.63 -12.66 11.53
N ILE A 213 0.61 -12.31 10.72
CA ILE A 213 0.53 -11.00 10.08
C ILE A 213 0.40 -9.88 11.12
N SER A 214 -0.43 -10.07 12.16
CA SER A 214 -0.61 -9.08 13.23
C SER A 214 0.68 -8.90 14.05
N GLY A 215 1.37 -9.99 14.34
CA GLY A 215 2.66 -9.96 15.04
C GLY A 215 3.75 -9.25 14.24
N LEU A 216 3.85 -9.53 12.93
CA LEU A 216 4.78 -8.84 12.05
C LEU A 216 4.43 -7.36 11.88
N MET A 217 3.14 -7.02 11.75
CA MET A 217 2.71 -5.63 11.72
C MET A 217 3.09 -4.90 13.02
N PHE A 218 2.82 -5.50 14.19
CA PHE A 218 3.22 -4.96 15.47
C PHE A 218 4.73 -4.72 15.55
N PHE A 219 5.52 -5.70 15.15
CA PHE A 219 6.98 -5.61 15.15
C PHE A 219 7.48 -4.47 14.25
N TRP A 220 7.06 -4.44 12.98
CA TRP A 220 7.54 -3.45 12.03
C TRP A 220 7.04 -2.03 12.32
N MET A 221 5.78 -1.87 12.74
CA MET A 221 5.25 -0.57 13.15
C MET A 221 5.99 -0.03 14.38
N THR A 222 6.23 -0.87 15.37
CA THR A 222 6.97 -0.49 16.60
C THR A 222 8.42 -0.19 16.28
N PHE A 223 9.11 -1.08 15.57
CA PHE A 223 10.52 -0.92 15.19
C PHE A 223 10.75 0.39 14.43
N SER A 224 9.98 0.64 13.38
CA SER A 224 10.16 1.83 12.55
C SER A 224 9.84 3.12 13.29
N THR A 225 8.82 3.10 14.17
CA THR A 225 8.46 4.27 14.98
C THR A 225 9.55 4.58 16.00
N LEU A 226 10.03 3.58 16.73
CA LEU A 226 11.09 3.76 17.74
C LEU A 226 12.44 4.14 17.12
N ALA A 227 12.81 3.53 16.01
CA ALA A 227 14.07 3.81 15.31
C ALA A 227 14.14 5.24 14.73
N THR A 228 12.98 5.88 14.50
CA THR A 228 12.91 7.26 14.02
C THR A 228 12.71 8.30 15.14
N LEU A 229 12.51 7.89 16.39
CA LEU A 229 12.32 8.84 17.53
C LEU A 229 13.46 9.83 17.70
N ASN A 230 14.71 9.39 17.53
CA ASN A 230 15.88 10.27 17.63
C ASN A 230 15.91 11.39 16.59
N GLN A 231 15.03 11.32 15.58
CA GLN A 231 14.93 12.32 14.53
C GLN A 231 13.93 13.45 14.86
N VAL A 232 13.13 13.31 15.92
CA VAL A 232 12.07 14.26 16.30
C VAL A 232 12.60 15.70 16.41
N LYS A 233 13.80 15.89 16.92
CA LYS A 233 14.43 17.19 17.06
C LYS A 233 14.75 17.88 15.72
N TYR A 234 14.90 17.12 14.65
CA TYR A 234 15.16 17.63 13.31
C TYR A 234 13.89 17.79 12.47
N LEU A 235 12.74 17.29 12.96
CA LEU A 235 11.47 17.40 12.25
C LEU A 235 10.82 18.76 12.52
N PRO A 236 10.11 19.32 11.54
CA PRO A 236 9.36 20.58 11.72
C PRO A 236 8.31 20.44 12.82
N GLN A 237 8.30 21.38 13.75
CA GLN A 237 7.30 21.51 14.79
C GLN A 237 6.46 22.77 14.54
N PRO A 238 5.15 22.78 14.83
CA PRO A 238 4.34 23.96 14.67
C PRO A 238 4.79 25.04 15.67
N SER A 239 5.07 26.25 15.18
CA SER A 239 5.45 27.40 16.03
C SER A 239 4.24 28.01 16.74
N ASP A 240 3.07 28.00 16.09
CA ASP A 240 1.82 28.57 16.57
C ASP A 240 0.70 27.55 16.62
N VAL A 241 -0.44 27.94 17.21
CA VAL A 241 -1.63 27.09 17.21
C VAL A 241 -2.11 26.93 15.77
N VAL A 242 -1.97 25.72 15.23
CA VAL A 242 -2.49 25.39 13.91
C VAL A 242 -4.03 25.39 14.00
N PRO A 243 -4.73 26.21 13.21
CA PRO A 243 -6.20 26.17 13.18
C PRO A 243 -6.68 24.77 12.83
N ARG A 244 -7.61 24.23 13.59
CA ARG A 244 -8.25 22.97 13.24
C ARG A 244 -9.03 23.18 11.95
N VAL A 245 -8.64 22.48 10.90
CA VAL A 245 -9.38 22.48 9.63
C VAL A 245 -10.65 21.68 9.86
N ALA A 246 -11.81 22.32 9.76
CA ALA A 246 -13.07 21.61 9.84
C ALA A 246 -13.23 20.67 8.62
N PRO A 247 -13.86 19.49 8.79
CA PRO A 247 -14.10 18.57 7.67
C PRO A 247 -14.85 19.23 6.49
N ALA A 248 -15.72 20.19 6.80
CA ALA A 248 -16.43 20.95 5.78
C ALA A 248 -15.52 21.81 4.90
N ASP A 249 -14.51 22.47 5.49
CA ASP A 249 -13.52 23.28 4.76
C ASP A 249 -12.68 22.42 3.82
N MET A 250 -12.47 21.18 4.20
CA MET A 250 -11.74 20.21 3.42
C MET A 250 -12.51 19.82 2.15
N LEU A 251 -13.81 19.56 2.27
CA LEU A 251 -14.68 19.29 1.12
C LEU A 251 -14.74 20.48 0.15
N ILE A 252 -14.77 21.70 0.69
CA ILE A 252 -14.75 22.93 -0.12
C ILE A 252 -13.44 23.02 -0.91
N ARG A 253 -12.30 22.79 -0.27
CA ARG A 253 -10.96 22.82 -0.91
C ARG A 253 -10.83 21.73 -2.00
N ILE A 254 -11.38 20.53 -1.77
CA ILE A 254 -11.42 19.46 -2.79
C ILE A 254 -12.29 19.91 -3.98
N ALA A 255 -13.47 20.50 -3.73
CA ALA A 255 -14.35 21.00 -4.77
C ALA A 255 -13.69 22.14 -5.57
N GLU A 256 -12.93 23.02 -4.92
CA GLU A 256 -12.15 24.06 -5.58
C GLU A 256 -11.03 23.49 -6.46
N ALA A 257 -10.29 22.50 -5.96
CA ALA A 257 -9.25 21.83 -6.74
C ALA A 257 -9.82 21.16 -8.00
N LEU A 258 -11.01 20.55 -7.91
CA LEU A 258 -11.71 19.93 -9.05
C LEU A 258 -12.18 20.94 -10.11
N LYS A 259 -12.23 22.25 -9.82
CA LYS A 259 -12.48 23.28 -10.84
C LYS A 259 -11.32 23.48 -11.80
N ASN A 260 -10.09 23.12 -11.38
CA ASN A 260 -8.92 23.18 -12.25
C ASN A 260 -8.95 22.02 -13.25
N ASN A 261 -8.94 22.36 -14.56
CA ASN A 261 -9.02 21.37 -15.64
C ASN A 261 -7.87 20.34 -15.62
N TYR A 262 -6.65 20.79 -15.35
CA TYR A 262 -5.49 19.90 -15.30
C TYR A 262 -5.59 18.92 -14.12
N PHE A 263 -5.98 19.42 -12.95
CA PHE A 263 -6.19 18.60 -11.77
C PHE A 263 -7.32 17.58 -12.01
N ARG A 264 -8.44 18.01 -12.58
CA ARG A 264 -9.59 17.15 -12.90
C ARG A 264 -9.21 16.03 -13.87
N THR A 265 -8.44 16.34 -14.92
CA THR A 265 -7.97 15.33 -15.90
C THR A 265 -7.05 14.32 -15.22
N LEU A 266 -6.07 14.78 -14.42
CA LEU A 266 -5.18 13.92 -13.68
C LEU A 266 -5.94 13.06 -12.66
N PHE A 267 -6.86 13.65 -11.91
CA PHE A 267 -7.70 12.96 -10.94
C PHE A 267 -8.54 11.86 -11.59
N THR A 268 -9.21 12.17 -12.71
CA THR A 268 -10.03 11.19 -13.44
C THR A 268 -9.20 10.05 -14.01
N ALA A 269 -8.04 10.36 -14.58
CA ALA A 269 -7.11 9.35 -15.10
C ALA A 269 -6.60 8.43 -13.98
N THR A 270 -6.21 8.99 -12.83
CA THR A 270 -5.76 8.23 -11.67
C THR A 270 -6.88 7.38 -11.08
N LEU A 271 -8.11 7.91 -11.02
CA LEU A 271 -9.30 7.18 -10.54
C LEU A 271 -9.57 5.94 -11.39
N ILE A 272 -9.59 6.11 -12.72
CA ILE A 272 -9.80 4.99 -13.67
C ILE A 272 -8.66 3.97 -13.53
N ALA A 273 -7.40 4.41 -13.52
CA ALA A 273 -6.25 3.53 -13.38
C ALA A 273 -6.29 2.74 -12.06
N SER A 274 -6.61 3.39 -10.94
CA SER A 274 -6.72 2.74 -9.63
C SER A 274 -7.86 1.72 -9.59
N ALA A 275 -9.01 2.03 -10.22
CA ALA A 275 -10.13 1.09 -10.32
C ALA A 275 -9.74 -0.16 -11.11
N VAL A 276 -9.07 0.00 -12.24
CA VAL A 276 -8.59 -1.13 -13.07
C VAL A 276 -7.57 -1.97 -12.33
N ILE A 277 -6.57 -1.34 -11.71
CA ILE A 277 -5.50 -2.03 -10.96
C ILE A 277 -6.10 -2.77 -9.76
N GLY A 278 -6.93 -2.10 -8.96
CA GLY A 278 -7.54 -2.70 -7.76
C GLY A 278 -8.46 -3.88 -8.10
N THR A 279 -9.27 -3.75 -9.13
CA THR A 279 -10.10 -4.85 -9.63
C THR A 279 -9.23 -6.02 -10.10
N GLY A 280 -8.18 -5.73 -10.88
CA GLY A 280 -7.24 -6.74 -11.36
C GLY A 280 -6.59 -7.54 -10.23
N GLN A 281 -6.14 -6.87 -9.17
CA GLN A 281 -5.51 -7.53 -8.03
C GLN A 281 -6.44 -8.51 -7.30
N VAL A 282 -7.71 -8.13 -7.10
CA VAL A 282 -8.69 -9.02 -6.47
C VAL A 282 -9.04 -10.21 -7.36
N PHE A 283 -9.22 -9.99 -8.66
CA PHE A 283 -9.53 -11.06 -9.60
C PHE A 283 -8.36 -11.99 -9.89
N ASP A 284 -7.12 -11.54 -9.69
CA ASP A 284 -5.93 -12.33 -10.02
C ASP A 284 -5.89 -13.67 -9.26
N VAL A 285 -6.16 -13.65 -7.94
CA VAL A 285 -6.22 -14.89 -7.15
C VAL A 285 -7.33 -15.81 -7.62
N TYR A 286 -8.52 -15.28 -7.96
CA TYR A 286 -9.63 -16.09 -8.46
C TYR A 286 -9.32 -16.69 -9.82
N MET A 287 -8.76 -15.93 -10.74
CA MET A 287 -8.35 -16.43 -12.06
C MET A 287 -7.28 -17.48 -11.94
N ASN A 288 -6.26 -17.26 -11.12
CA ASN A 288 -5.18 -18.22 -10.96
C ASN A 288 -5.67 -19.52 -10.31
N THR A 289 -6.55 -19.44 -9.30
CA THR A 289 -7.05 -20.62 -8.59
C THR A 289 -8.15 -21.37 -9.35
N PHE A 290 -9.17 -20.65 -9.86
CA PHE A 290 -10.35 -21.31 -10.43
C PHE A 290 -10.29 -21.52 -11.94
N PHE A 291 -9.64 -20.65 -12.69
CA PHE A 291 -9.56 -20.75 -14.15
C PHE A 291 -8.29 -21.50 -14.60
N TRP A 292 -7.14 -21.19 -13.99
CA TRP A 292 -5.86 -21.82 -14.31
C TRP A 292 -5.57 -23.06 -13.47
N GLY A 293 -6.28 -23.25 -12.35
CA GLY A 293 -6.15 -24.41 -11.49
C GLY A 293 -4.87 -24.44 -10.65
N PHE A 294 -4.25 -23.29 -10.41
CA PHE A 294 -3.03 -23.21 -9.62
C PHE A 294 -3.30 -23.37 -8.13
N GLY A 295 -2.54 -24.24 -7.50
CA GLY A 295 -2.51 -24.43 -6.05
C GLY A 295 -1.70 -23.36 -5.32
N THR A 296 -1.61 -23.50 -4.02
CA THR A 296 -0.94 -22.50 -3.15
C THR A 296 0.55 -22.41 -3.42
N ASP A 297 1.20 -23.53 -3.66
CA ASP A 297 2.64 -23.60 -3.95
C ASP A 297 2.94 -22.95 -5.30
N GLU A 298 2.13 -23.22 -6.32
CA GLU A 298 2.25 -22.61 -7.65
C GLU A 298 1.99 -21.11 -7.62
N LEU A 299 1.04 -20.63 -6.82
CA LEU A 299 0.82 -19.20 -6.58
C LEU A 299 2.06 -18.54 -5.98
N SER A 300 2.78 -19.22 -5.10
CA SER A 300 4.05 -18.73 -4.56
C SER A 300 5.13 -18.63 -5.65
N ASP A 301 5.22 -19.60 -6.56
CA ASP A 301 6.17 -19.56 -7.68
C ASP A 301 5.91 -18.38 -8.61
N LEU A 302 4.64 -18.05 -8.86
CA LEU A 302 4.28 -16.85 -9.63
C LEU A 302 4.77 -15.56 -8.95
N LEU A 303 4.66 -15.46 -7.62
CA LEU A 303 5.18 -14.30 -6.86
C LEU A 303 6.70 -14.19 -6.96
N TRP A 304 7.43 -15.31 -6.90
CA TRP A 304 8.88 -15.32 -7.12
C TRP A 304 9.23 -14.83 -8.52
N GLY A 305 8.50 -15.26 -9.55
CA GLY A 305 8.66 -14.73 -10.91
C GLY A 305 8.57 -13.21 -10.94
N GLY A 306 7.53 -12.63 -10.32
CA GLY A 306 7.34 -11.19 -10.22
C GLY A 306 8.48 -10.47 -9.50
N ILE A 307 8.97 -11.02 -8.37
CA ILE A 307 10.11 -10.47 -7.61
C ILE A 307 11.38 -10.46 -8.46
N PHE A 308 11.70 -11.56 -9.16
CA PHE A 308 12.87 -11.62 -10.04
C PHE A 308 12.78 -10.62 -11.19
N GLY A 309 11.61 -10.45 -11.79
CA GLY A 309 11.37 -9.43 -12.80
C GLY A 309 11.63 -8.02 -12.30
N MET A 310 11.12 -7.70 -11.12
CA MET A 310 11.32 -6.40 -10.50
C MET A 310 12.81 -6.12 -10.19
N VAL A 311 13.51 -7.09 -9.59
CA VAL A 311 14.97 -6.94 -9.32
C VAL A 311 15.73 -6.73 -10.61
N SER A 312 15.40 -7.46 -11.66
CA SER A 312 16.02 -7.32 -13.00
C SER A 312 15.81 -5.91 -13.58
N SER A 313 14.63 -5.31 -13.37
CA SER A 313 14.37 -3.95 -13.84
C SER A 313 15.23 -2.91 -13.12
N ILE A 314 15.44 -3.05 -11.80
CA ILE A 314 16.32 -2.16 -11.02
C ILE A 314 17.75 -2.16 -11.57
N LEU A 315 18.24 -3.32 -11.98
CA LEU A 315 19.60 -3.47 -12.53
C LEU A 315 19.74 -2.85 -13.93
N THR A 316 18.67 -2.83 -14.71
CA THR A 316 18.68 -2.39 -16.11
C THR A 316 18.18 -0.96 -16.32
N ILE A 317 17.63 -0.30 -15.31
CA ILE A 317 17.02 1.02 -15.45
C ILE A 317 17.99 2.09 -15.94
N LYS A 318 19.23 2.15 -15.40
CA LYS A 318 20.23 3.16 -15.79
C LYS A 318 20.58 3.10 -17.28
N PRO A 319 20.96 1.95 -17.87
CA PRO A 319 21.25 1.86 -19.29
C PRO A 319 20.01 2.12 -20.18
N LEU A 320 18.81 1.82 -19.70
CA LEU A 320 17.57 2.11 -20.43
C LEU A 320 17.29 3.62 -20.48
N GLN A 321 17.39 4.32 -19.35
CA GLN A 321 17.23 5.78 -19.28
C GLN A 321 18.28 6.55 -20.10
N ALA A 322 19.45 5.97 -20.31
CA ALA A 322 20.49 6.58 -21.16
C ALA A 322 20.15 6.51 -22.67
N LYS A 323 19.27 5.60 -23.09
CA LYS A 323 18.94 5.35 -24.49
C LYS A 323 17.53 5.77 -24.91
N PHE A 324 16.59 5.77 -23.99
CA PHE A 324 15.17 5.99 -24.25
C PHE A 324 14.61 7.09 -23.37
N GLU A 325 13.64 7.84 -23.89
CA GLU A 325 12.92 8.84 -23.11
C GLU A 325 11.98 8.17 -22.07
N LYS A 326 11.77 8.84 -20.94
CA LYS A 326 10.88 8.35 -19.89
C LYS A 326 9.48 8.01 -20.41
N ARG A 327 8.94 8.85 -21.29
CA ARG A 327 7.64 8.66 -21.92
C ARG A 327 7.56 7.33 -22.66
N ASP A 328 8.57 7.02 -23.46
CA ASP A 328 8.58 5.82 -24.30
C ASP A 328 8.68 4.55 -23.44
N LEU A 329 9.48 4.60 -22.37
CA LEU A 329 9.58 3.50 -21.40
C LEU A 329 8.26 3.25 -20.67
N ILE A 330 7.53 4.31 -20.27
CA ILE A 330 6.22 4.20 -19.63
C ILE A 330 5.20 3.59 -20.61
N LEU A 331 5.13 4.10 -21.85
CA LEU A 331 4.20 3.60 -22.86
C LEU A 331 4.51 2.15 -23.24
N PHE A 332 5.80 1.82 -23.40
CA PHE A 332 6.23 0.43 -23.63
C PHE A 332 5.78 -0.49 -22.50
N ALA A 333 6.07 -0.14 -21.24
CA ALA A 333 5.74 -0.97 -20.10
C ALA A 333 4.22 -1.22 -19.99
N LEU A 334 3.41 -0.16 -20.10
CA LEU A 334 1.93 -0.28 -20.03
C LEU A 334 1.38 -1.11 -21.20
N THR A 335 1.83 -0.83 -22.43
CA THR A 335 1.37 -1.57 -23.60
C THR A 335 1.76 -3.05 -23.50
N PHE A 336 2.98 -3.33 -23.09
CA PHE A 336 3.49 -4.69 -22.99
C PHE A 336 2.74 -5.50 -21.93
N ILE A 337 2.50 -4.94 -20.72
CA ILE A 337 1.68 -5.57 -19.67
C ILE A 337 0.28 -5.88 -20.21
N THR A 338 -0.36 -4.91 -20.86
CA THR A 338 -1.71 -5.08 -21.40
C THR A 338 -1.77 -6.18 -22.45
N VAL A 339 -0.82 -6.19 -23.37
CA VAL A 339 -0.73 -7.21 -24.44
C VAL A 339 -0.51 -8.60 -23.83
N LEU A 340 0.41 -8.73 -22.85
CA LEU A 340 0.64 -10.02 -22.19
C LEU A 340 -0.61 -10.57 -21.50
N GLN A 341 -1.40 -9.70 -20.84
CA GLN A 341 -2.63 -10.13 -20.18
C GLN A 341 -3.71 -10.58 -21.17
N ILE A 342 -3.85 -9.88 -22.30
CA ILE A 342 -4.79 -10.25 -23.36
C ILE A 342 -4.36 -11.56 -24.02
N LEU A 343 -3.06 -11.69 -24.34
CA LEU A 343 -2.53 -12.87 -25.04
C LEU A 343 -2.70 -14.14 -24.22
N LYS A 344 -2.47 -14.12 -22.90
CA LYS A 344 -2.61 -15.32 -22.08
C LYS A 344 -4.02 -15.92 -22.13
N VAL A 345 -5.04 -15.06 -22.06
CA VAL A 345 -6.44 -15.49 -22.12
C VAL A 345 -6.81 -15.93 -23.55
N SER A 346 -6.38 -15.17 -24.56
CA SER A 346 -6.63 -15.49 -25.97
C SER A 346 -6.02 -16.83 -26.38
N PHE A 347 -4.78 -17.10 -25.96
CA PHE A 347 -4.10 -18.36 -26.26
C PHE A 347 -4.79 -19.56 -25.59
N ARG A 348 -5.39 -19.36 -24.41
CA ARG A 348 -6.19 -20.41 -23.77
C ARG A 348 -7.42 -20.76 -24.61
N PHE A 349 -8.16 -19.75 -25.06
CA PHE A 349 -9.34 -19.98 -25.92
C PHE A 349 -8.98 -20.53 -27.30
N ALA A 350 -7.80 -20.23 -27.82
CA ALA A 350 -7.30 -20.78 -29.07
C ALA A 350 -6.78 -22.24 -28.94
N GLY A 351 -6.69 -22.79 -27.69
CA GLY A 351 -6.16 -24.11 -27.43
C GLY A 351 -4.63 -24.23 -27.62
N TRP A 352 -3.91 -23.12 -27.56
CA TRP A 352 -2.45 -23.08 -27.73
C TRP A 352 -1.66 -23.26 -26.44
N LEU A 353 -2.34 -23.18 -25.29
CA LEU A 353 -1.71 -23.39 -23.98
C LEU A 353 -1.93 -24.83 -23.51
N PRO A 354 -0.98 -25.38 -22.75
CA PRO A 354 -1.13 -26.68 -22.09
C PRO A 354 -2.37 -26.73 -21.18
N GLU A 355 -2.82 -27.96 -20.87
CA GLU A 355 -3.94 -28.14 -19.93
C GLU A 355 -3.56 -27.75 -18.49
N ASN A 356 -4.57 -27.55 -17.64
CA ASN A 356 -4.35 -27.26 -16.23
C ASN A 356 -3.65 -28.46 -15.55
N GLY A 357 -2.65 -28.18 -14.72
CA GLY A 357 -1.81 -29.18 -14.06
C GLY A 357 -0.57 -29.60 -14.86
N ASP A 358 -0.40 -29.13 -16.10
CA ASP A 358 0.85 -29.36 -16.84
C ASP A 358 1.96 -28.44 -16.29
N PRO A 359 3.14 -28.98 -15.92
CA PRO A 359 4.29 -28.19 -15.46
C PRO A 359 4.74 -27.10 -16.42
N LEU A 360 4.54 -27.32 -17.74
CA LEU A 360 4.88 -26.32 -18.76
C LEU A 360 4.00 -25.07 -18.64
N LEU A 361 2.72 -25.24 -18.29
CA LEU A 361 1.83 -24.11 -18.06
C LEU A 361 2.35 -23.20 -16.92
N LEU A 362 2.76 -23.80 -15.80
CA LEU A 362 3.36 -23.06 -14.67
C LEU A 362 4.60 -22.32 -15.09
N GLN A 363 5.52 -22.94 -15.83
CA GLN A 363 6.75 -22.30 -16.31
C GLN A 363 6.46 -21.08 -17.20
N ILE A 364 5.49 -21.20 -18.11
CA ILE A 364 5.04 -20.08 -18.96
C ILE A 364 4.53 -18.93 -18.10
N PHE A 365 3.75 -19.22 -17.07
CA PHE A 365 3.19 -18.19 -16.18
C PHE A 365 4.23 -17.56 -15.26
N VAL A 366 5.18 -18.31 -14.72
CA VAL A 366 6.31 -17.79 -13.96
C VAL A 366 7.14 -16.83 -14.83
N PHE A 367 7.41 -17.21 -16.08
CA PHE A 367 8.10 -16.31 -17.01
C PHE A 367 7.26 -15.06 -17.33
N GLN A 368 5.96 -15.21 -17.54
CA GLN A 368 5.06 -14.08 -17.75
C GLN A 368 5.03 -13.14 -16.55
N THR A 369 4.90 -13.66 -15.32
CA THR A 369 4.91 -12.82 -14.10
C THR A 369 6.25 -12.14 -13.89
N MET A 370 7.36 -12.77 -14.29
CA MET A 370 8.67 -12.13 -14.33
C MET A 370 8.70 -10.93 -15.29
N LEU A 371 8.17 -11.06 -16.50
CA LEU A 371 8.06 -9.95 -17.45
C LEU A 371 7.13 -8.85 -16.94
N MET A 372 6.01 -9.21 -16.31
CA MET A 372 5.10 -8.25 -15.70
C MET A 372 5.73 -7.51 -14.52
N GLY A 373 6.45 -8.19 -13.65
CA GLY A 373 7.20 -7.60 -12.55
C GLY A 373 8.28 -6.63 -13.04
N TYR A 374 8.98 -6.99 -14.12
CA TYR A 374 9.96 -6.13 -14.79
C TYR A 374 9.31 -4.84 -15.31
N CYS A 375 8.26 -4.95 -16.12
CA CYS A 375 7.58 -3.80 -16.72
C CYS A 375 6.84 -2.96 -15.66
N GLY A 376 6.19 -3.57 -14.68
CA GLY A 376 5.50 -2.88 -13.59
C GLY A 376 6.45 -2.05 -12.75
N SER A 377 7.61 -2.60 -12.41
CA SER A 377 8.65 -1.89 -11.67
C SER A 377 9.28 -0.77 -12.52
N LEU A 378 9.53 -1.00 -13.81
CA LEU A 378 10.00 0.01 -14.72
C LEU A 378 9.03 1.21 -14.80
N PHE A 379 7.73 0.93 -14.94
CA PHE A 379 6.67 1.95 -14.92
C PHE A 379 6.70 2.78 -13.63
N LEU A 380 6.70 2.12 -12.45
CA LEU A 380 6.69 2.81 -11.16
C LEU A 380 7.91 3.72 -10.97
N MET A 381 9.10 3.25 -11.37
CA MET A 381 10.32 4.04 -11.24
C MET A 381 10.34 5.25 -12.17
N MET A 382 9.78 5.11 -13.39
CA MET A 382 9.69 6.22 -14.34
C MET A 382 8.62 7.24 -13.94
N TYR A 383 7.50 6.77 -13.36
CA TYR A 383 6.42 7.63 -12.88
C TYR A 383 6.82 8.43 -11.64
N ALA A 384 7.62 7.87 -10.74
CA ALA A 384 8.04 8.50 -9.49
C ALA A 384 9.24 9.46 -9.63
N SER A 385 9.98 9.42 -10.75
CA SER A 385 11.16 10.23 -11.04
C SER A 385 10.85 11.43 -11.96
#